data_9d2fbeabd2d008ea86fc778e5a2f7865
#
_entry.id   9d2fbeabd2d008ea86fc778e5a2f7865
#
_cell.length_a   1.000
_cell.length_b   1.000
_cell.length_c   1.000
_cell.angle_alpha   90.00
_cell.angle_beta   90.00
_cell.angle_gamma   90.00
#
_symmetry.space_group_name_H-M   'P 1'
#
loop_
_entity.id
_entity.type
_entity.pdbx_description
1 polymer ?
#
loop_
_entity_poly.entity_id
_entity_poly.type
_entity_poly.pdbx_seq_one_letter_code
_entity_poly.pdbx_strand_id
1 'polypeptide(L)'
;MVKIPIAKLSSNMNKANIESLRWKANAIQSQKEMMVNEYSGMAYSMRNEMELKKKQVKLYEENIIPALKNNYKTMQLGYEQNTEALFMLYDAWEILNMKQLEYIELLNQALRLQVTIERIIENK
;
A
#
# COMPACT_ATOMS: atom_id res chain seq x y z
N MET A 1 6.14 -53.86 -49.69
CA MET A 1 5.68 -52.47 -49.60
C MET A 1 5.10 -52.23 -48.22
N VAL A 2 5.79 -51.52 -47.41
CA VAL A 2 5.29 -51.15 -46.10
C VAL A 2 4.39 -49.92 -46.22
N LYS A 3 3.10 -50.14 -46.17
CA LYS A 3 2.15 -49.00 -46.02
C LYS A 3 2.24 -48.49 -44.63
N ILE A 4 2.89 -47.39 -44.44
CA ILE A 4 2.85 -46.63 -43.19
C ILE A 4 1.44 -46.05 -43.03
N PRO A 5 0.72 -46.32 -41.94
CA PRO A 5 -0.65 -45.76 -41.78
C PRO A 5 -0.52 -44.28 -41.45
N ILE A 6 -0.48 -43.46 -42.46
CA ILE A 6 -0.39 -41.98 -42.37
C ILE A 6 -1.57 -41.44 -41.57
N ALA A 7 -2.75 -42.03 -41.72
CA ALA A 7 -3.93 -41.67 -40.96
C ALA A 7 -3.79 -41.89 -39.44
N LYS A 8 -3.15 -42.98 -39.04
CA LYS A 8 -2.86 -43.28 -37.60
C LYS A 8 -1.82 -42.34 -37.02
N LEU A 9 -0.77 -42.02 -37.80
CA LEU A 9 0.26 -41.09 -37.40
C LEU A 9 -0.30 -39.67 -37.28
N SER A 10 -1.10 -39.23 -38.22
CA SER A 10 -1.80 -37.94 -38.19
C SER A 10 -2.78 -37.82 -37.02
N SER A 11 -3.54 -38.88 -36.73
CA SER A 11 -4.44 -38.93 -35.58
C SER A 11 -3.69 -38.84 -34.24
N ASN A 12 -2.57 -39.54 -34.11
CA ASN A 12 -1.74 -39.48 -32.90
C ASN A 12 -1.08 -38.11 -32.73
N MET A 13 -0.59 -37.50 -33.80
CA MET A 13 -0.06 -36.13 -33.78
C MET A 13 -1.13 -35.12 -33.39
N ASN A 14 -2.34 -35.25 -33.89
CA ASN A 14 -3.48 -34.38 -33.52
C ASN A 14 -3.86 -34.55 -32.05
N LYS A 15 -3.89 -35.76 -31.53
CA LYS A 15 -4.10 -36.04 -30.12
C LYS A 15 -3.04 -35.41 -29.25
N ALA A 16 -1.75 -35.56 -29.60
CA ALA A 16 -0.63 -34.96 -28.92
C ALA A 16 -0.72 -33.43 -28.91
N ASN A 17 -1.09 -32.83 -30.04
CA ASN A 17 -1.29 -31.39 -30.17
C ASN A 17 -2.47 -30.90 -29.30
N ILE A 18 -3.57 -31.64 -29.29
CA ILE A 18 -4.73 -31.30 -28.44
C ILE A 18 -4.35 -31.38 -26.97
N GLU A 19 -3.63 -32.42 -26.55
CA GLU A 19 -3.11 -32.54 -25.15
C GLU A 19 -2.18 -31.39 -24.80
N SER A 20 -1.24 -31.08 -25.69
CA SER A 20 -0.32 -29.95 -25.51
C SER A 20 -1.06 -28.63 -25.33
N LEU A 21 -2.08 -28.36 -26.16
CA LEU A 21 -2.93 -27.18 -26.05
C LEU A 21 -3.74 -27.14 -24.75
N ARG A 22 -4.24 -28.30 -24.32
CA ARG A 22 -4.91 -28.42 -23.00
C ARG A 22 -3.99 -28.09 -21.85
N TRP A 23 -2.77 -28.63 -21.87
CA TRP A 23 -1.75 -28.31 -20.85
C TRP A 23 -1.40 -26.83 -20.84
N LYS A 24 -1.25 -26.21 -22.01
CA LYS A 24 -1.02 -24.76 -22.12
C LYS A 24 -2.21 -23.95 -21.63
N ALA A 25 -3.43 -24.34 -21.96
CA ALA A 25 -4.64 -23.69 -21.50
C ALA A 25 -4.77 -23.77 -19.95
N ASN A 26 -4.50 -24.96 -19.38
CA ASN A 26 -4.51 -25.15 -17.94
C ASN A 26 -3.40 -24.32 -17.26
N ALA A 27 -2.21 -24.24 -17.84
CA ALA A 27 -1.10 -23.42 -17.33
C ALA A 27 -1.48 -21.93 -17.34
N ILE A 28 -2.09 -21.43 -18.41
CA ILE A 28 -2.58 -20.06 -18.52
C ILE A 28 -3.68 -19.78 -17.48
N GLN A 29 -4.61 -20.72 -17.31
CA GLN A 29 -5.68 -20.60 -16.31
C GLN A 29 -5.09 -20.53 -14.88
N SER A 30 -4.13 -21.40 -14.57
CA SER A 30 -3.44 -21.40 -13.28
C SER A 30 -2.68 -20.10 -13.05
N GLN A 31 -1.99 -19.58 -14.06
CA GLN A 31 -1.31 -18.28 -13.99
C GLN A 31 -2.30 -17.15 -13.73
N LYS A 32 -3.45 -17.17 -14.40
CA LYS A 32 -4.51 -16.17 -14.20
C LYS A 32 -5.04 -16.22 -12.77
N GLU A 33 -5.31 -17.41 -12.25
CA GLU A 33 -5.76 -17.59 -10.86
C GLU A 33 -4.70 -17.12 -9.85
N MET A 34 -3.43 -17.42 -10.08
CA MET A 34 -2.32 -16.91 -9.27
C MET A 34 -2.27 -15.39 -9.28
N MET A 35 -2.35 -14.77 -10.44
CA MET A 35 -2.36 -13.31 -10.58
C MET A 35 -3.54 -12.67 -9.85
N VAL A 36 -4.76 -13.23 -10.01
CA VAL A 36 -5.96 -12.73 -9.32
C VAL A 36 -5.80 -12.83 -7.80
N ASN A 37 -5.27 -13.95 -7.31
CA ASN A 37 -5.03 -14.16 -5.89
C ASN A 37 -3.95 -13.22 -5.36
N GLU A 38 -2.88 -13.01 -6.12
CA GLU A 38 -1.80 -12.09 -5.79
C GLU A 38 -2.29 -10.64 -5.72
N TYR A 39 -3.04 -10.18 -6.73
CA TYR A 39 -3.63 -8.84 -6.74
C TYR A 39 -4.64 -8.64 -5.61
N SER A 40 -5.46 -9.66 -5.32
CA SER A 40 -6.41 -9.60 -4.21
C SER A 40 -5.69 -9.51 -2.86
N GLY A 41 -4.62 -10.28 -2.68
CA GLY A 41 -3.77 -10.23 -1.50
C GLY A 41 -3.10 -8.88 -1.32
N MET A 42 -2.55 -8.31 -2.39
CA MET A 42 -1.95 -6.98 -2.38
C MET A 42 -2.97 -5.90 -2.04
N ALA A 43 -4.15 -5.93 -2.64
CA ALA A 43 -5.22 -4.97 -2.37
C ALA A 43 -5.68 -5.04 -0.91
N TYR A 44 -5.82 -6.24 -0.38
CA TYR A 44 -6.18 -6.46 1.04
C TYR A 44 -5.11 -5.91 1.98
N SER A 45 -3.84 -6.21 1.71
CA SER A 45 -2.70 -5.71 2.48
C SER A 45 -2.61 -4.18 2.45
N MET A 46 -2.75 -3.58 1.28
CA MET A 46 -2.74 -2.12 1.10
C MET A 46 -3.92 -1.45 1.82
N ARG A 47 -5.09 -2.08 1.80
CA ARG A 47 -6.26 -1.58 2.53
C ARG A 47 -6.03 -1.56 4.04
N ASN A 48 -5.44 -2.63 4.59
CA ASN A 48 -5.07 -2.69 6.00
C ASN A 48 -4.02 -1.64 6.36
N GLU A 49 -3.01 -1.47 5.51
CA GLU A 49 -1.99 -0.43 5.70
C GLU A 49 -2.61 0.98 5.67
N MET A 50 -3.52 1.22 4.73
CA MET A 50 -4.26 2.49 4.65
C MET A 50 -5.08 2.77 5.91
N GLU A 51 -5.77 1.77 6.45
CA GLU A 51 -6.53 1.91 7.69
C GLU A 51 -5.62 2.25 8.88
N LEU A 52 -4.44 1.61 8.96
CA LEU A 52 -3.41 1.95 9.95
C LEU A 52 -2.93 3.39 9.81
N LYS A 53 -2.63 3.82 8.58
CA LYS A 53 -2.19 5.20 8.31
C LYS A 53 -3.28 6.22 8.67
N LYS A 54 -4.54 5.93 8.39
CA LYS A 54 -5.67 6.78 8.78
C LYS A 54 -5.77 6.92 10.30
N LYS A 55 -5.59 5.83 11.04
CA LYS A 55 -5.57 5.86 12.50
C LYS A 55 -4.42 6.71 13.04
N GLN A 56 -3.24 6.58 12.45
CA GLN A 56 -2.08 7.40 12.81
C GLN A 56 -2.32 8.88 12.52
N VAL A 57 -2.85 9.22 11.36
CA VAL A 57 -3.22 10.59 10.98
C VAL A 57 -4.20 11.18 11.99
N LYS A 58 -5.22 10.43 12.35
CA LYS A 58 -6.22 10.85 13.33
C LYS A 58 -5.61 11.08 14.72
N LEU A 59 -4.69 10.22 15.14
CA LEU A 59 -3.97 10.37 16.40
C LEU A 59 -3.14 11.66 16.42
N TYR A 60 -2.45 11.99 15.32
CA TYR A 60 -1.71 13.24 15.19
C TYR A 60 -2.64 14.46 15.24
N GLU A 61 -3.74 14.43 14.50
CA GLU A 61 -4.71 15.54 14.44
C GLU A 61 -5.38 15.82 15.76
N GLU A 62 -5.83 14.77 16.44
CA GLU A 62 -6.69 14.92 17.64
C GLU A 62 -5.91 14.99 18.95
N ASN A 63 -4.72 14.39 19.00
CA ASN A 63 -3.99 14.25 20.26
C ASN A 63 -2.59 14.86 20.21
N ILE A 64 -1.72 14.44 19.30
CA ILE A 64 -0.30 14.80 19.32
C ILE A 64 -0.10 16.28 19.01
N ILE A 65 -0.61 16.75 17.88
CA ILE A 65 -0.44 18.15 17.45
C ILE A 65 -1.11 19.14 18.40
N PRO A 66 -2.37 18.94 18.83
CA PRO A 66 -2.97 19.82 19.83
C PRO A 66 -2.21 19.89 21.15
N ALA A 67 -1.72 18.75 21.65
CA ALA A 67 -0.91 18.72 22.87
C ALA A 67 0.40 19.49 22.72
N LEU A 68 1.09 19.35 21.59
CA LEU A 68 2.34 20.07 21.31
C LEU A 68 2.09 21.57 21.09
N LYS A 69 0.98 21.96 20.49
CA LYS A 69 0.58 23.37 20.36
C LYS A 69 0.33 24.00 21.73
N ASN A 70 -0.35 23.26 22.62
CA ASN A 70 -0.59 23.72 23.98
C ASN A 70 0.72 23.84 24.76
N ASN A 71 1.62 22.88 24.62
CA ASN A 71 2.95 22.94 25.25
C ASN A 71 3.75 24.16 24.75
N TYR A 72 3.79 24.39 23.44
CA TYR A 72 4.44 25.56 22.85
C TYR A 72 3.87 26.86 23.41
N LYS A 73 2.55 26.95 23.46
CA LYS A 73 1.84 28.12 23.99
C LYS A 73 2.19 28.38 25.47
N THR A 74 2.27 27.32 26.27
CA THR A 74 2.64 27.40 27.69
C THR A 74 4.09 27.87 27.83
N MET A 75 5.00 27.34 27.02
CA MET A 75 6.42 27.77 27.02
C MET A 75 6.59 29.23 26.55
N GLN A 76 5.79 29.65 25.58
CA GLN A 76 5.77 31.03 25.11
C GLN A 76 5.33 31.99 26.24
N LEU A 77 4.25 31.68 26.93
CA LEU A 77 3.77 32.47 28.09
C LEU A 77 4.80 32.50 29.21
N GLY A 78 5.42 31.34 29.51
CA GLY A 78 6.47 31.25 30.52
C GLY A 78 7.69 32.11 30.16
N TYR A 79 8.10 32.12 28.90
CA TYR A 79 9.20 32.97 28.43
C TYR A 79 8.83 34.46 28.54
N GLU A 80 7.63 34.85 28.12
CA GLU A 80 7.15 36.26 28.24
C GLU A 80 7.11 36.73 29.69
N GLN A 81 6.82 35.82 30.63
CA GLN A 81 6.79 36.09 32.09
C GLN A 81 8.16 35.89 32.74
N ASN A 82 9.24 35.62 31.97
CA ASN A 82 10.58 35.35 32.48
C ASN A 82 10.70 34.14 33.42
N THR A 83 9.74 33.21 33.35
CA THR A 83 9.74 31.97 34.15
C THR A 83 10.38 30.79 33.44
N GLU A 84 10.48 30.86 32.09
CA GLU A 84 11.08 29.82 31.25
C GLU A 84 12.23 30.33 30.39
N ALA A 85 13.19 29.46 30.14
CA ALA A 85 14.35 29.79 29.32
C ALA A 85 14.00 29.76 27.82
N LEU A 86 14.66 30.60 27.02
CA LEU A 86 14.51 30.65 25.56
C LEU A 86 14.75 29.28 24.90
N PHE A 87 15.68 28.48 25.43
CA PHE A 87 15.96 27.14 24.93
C PHE A 87 14.74 26.20 25.01
N MET A 88 13.97 26.29 26.08
CA MET A 88 12.75 25.46 26.26
C MET A 88 11.66 25.85 25.26
N LEU A 89 11.52 27.14 25.00
CA LEU A 89 10.61 27.65 23.98
C LEU A 89 11.05 27.16 22.57
N TYR A 90 12.33 27.24 22.27
CA TYR A 90 12.87 26.76 21.00
C TYR A 90 12.66 25.26 20.80
N ASP A 91 12.95 24.45 21.84
CA ASP A 91 12.72 23.00 21.81
C ASP A 91 11.25 22.66 21.55
N ALA A 92 10.33 23.34 22.23
CA ALA A 92 8.90 23.14 22.04
C ALA A 92 8.45 23.47 20.61
N TRP A 93 8.98 24.55 20.05
CA TRP A 93 8.74 24.95 18.66
C TRP A 93 9.30 23.91 17.68
N GLU A 94 10.53 23.43 17.88
CA GLU A 94 11.17 22.44 17.04
C GLU A 94 10.40 21.12 17.03
N ILE A 95 10.02 20.61 18.18
CA ILE A 95 9.23 19.37 18.31
C ILE A 95 7.88 19.52 17.60
N LEU A 96 7.20 20.66 17.79
CA LEU A 96 5.92 20.92 17.11
C LEU A 96 6.09 20.89 15.58
N ASN A 97 7.12 21.55 15.06
CA ASN A 97 7.37 21.57 13.61
C ASN A 97 7.73 20.19 13.06
N MET A 98 8.57 19.43 13.76
CA MET A 98 8.90 18.06 13.38
C MET A 98 7.65 17.18 13.30
N LYS A 99 6.78 17.27 14.29
CA LYS A 99 5.54 16.46 14.32
C LYS A 99 4.52 16.90 13.27
N GLN A 100 4.47 18.16 12.93
CA GLN A 100 3.67 18.67 11.82
C GLN A 100 4.17 18.14 10.46
N LEU A 101 5.49 18.08 10.26
CA LEU A 101 6.07 17.49 9.05
C LEU A 101 5.81 15.98 8.97
N GLU A 102 5.95 15.26 10.06
CA GLU A 102 5.60 13.82 10.13
C GLU A 102 4.11 13.60 9.78
N TYR A 103 3.24 14.45 10.28
CA TYR A 103 1.80 14.42 9.98
C TYR A 103 1.53 14.59 8.48
N ILE A 104 2.17 15.56 7.84
CA ILE A 104 2.04 15.80 6.39
C ILE A 104 2.54 14.60 5.59
N GLU A 105 3.65 13.99 6.02
CA GLU A 105 4.19 12.79 5.39
C GLU A 105 3.22 11.61 5.52
N LEU A 106 2.64 11.39 6.69
CA LEU A 106 1.61 10.36 6.91
C LEU A 106 0.39 10.57 6.02
N LEU A 107 -0.07 11.81 5.88
CA LEU A 107 -1.16 12.17 4.96
C LEU A 107 -0.81 11.81 3.52
N ASN A 108 0.38 12.16 3.06
CA ASN A 108 0.85 11.84 1.73
C ASN A 108 0.90 10.33 1.49
N GLN A 109 1.40 9.57 2.46
CA GLN A 109 1.44 8.10 2.39
C GLN A 109 0.03 7.51 2.31
N ALA A 110 -0.91 8.00 3.11
CA ALA A 110 -2.30 7.56 3.07
C ALA A 110 -2.96 7.84 1.73
N LEU A 111 -2.75 9.03 1.18
CA LEU A 111 -3.28 9.43 -0.13
C LEU A 111 -2.69 8.59 -1.27
N ARG A 112 -1.40 8.30 -1.23
CA ARG A 112 -0.74 7.43 -2.23
C ARG A 112 -1.30 6.01 -2.18
N LEU A 113 -1.51 5.47 -1.00
CA LEU A 113 -2.15 4.16 -0.83
C LEU A 113 -3.57 4.14 -1.38
N GLN A 114 -4.34 5.18 -1.12
CA GLN A 114 -5.70 5.32 -1.63
C GLN A 114 -5.71 5.32 -3.17
N VAL A 115 -4.87 6.14 -3.79
CA VAL A 115 -4.75 6.21 -5.25
C VAL A 115 -4.32 4.86 -5.84
N THR A 116 -3.39 4.17 -5.21
CA THR A 116 -2.93 2.85 -5.65
C THR A 116 -4.04 1.81 -5.56
N ILE A 117 -4.81 1.80 -4.49
CA ILE A 117 -5.96 0.90 -4.30
C ILE A 117 -7.03 1.17 -5.37
N GLU A 118 -7.34 2.42 -5.62
CA GLU A 118 -8.32 2.83 -6.66
C GLU A 118 -7.89 2.36 -8.03
N ARG A 119 -6.61 2.48 -8.39
CA ARG A 119 -6.06 1.97 -9.65
C ARG A 119 -6.20 0.46 -9.78
N ILE A 120 -5.95 -0.29 -8.71
CA ILE A 120 -6.10 -1.76 -8.71
C ILE A 120 -7.57 -2.15 -8.92
N ILE A 121 -8.50 -1.42 -8.31
CA ILE A 121 -9.94 -1.66 -8.44
C ILE A 121 -10.43 -1.31 -9.86
N GLU A 122 -9.96 -0.20 -10.43
CA GLU A 122 -10.35 0.23 -11.77
C GLU A 122 -9.84 -0.70 -12.89
N ASN A 123 -8.70 -1.33 -12.70
CA ASN A 123 -8.09 -2.24 -13.68
C ASN A 123 -8.69 -3.67 -13.64
N LYS A 124 -9.71 -3.89 -12.88
CA LYS A 124 -10.52 -5.11 -12.94
C LYS A 124 -11.65 -4.93 -13.94
#